data_931a007d0142ccc114da47d8c63f047e
#
_entry.id   931a007d0142ccc114da47d8c63f047e
#
_cell.length_a   1.000
_cell.length_b   1.000
_cell.length_c   1.000
_cell.angle_alpha   90.00
_cell.angle_beta   90.00
_cell.angle_gamma   90.00
#
_symmetry.space_group_name_H-M   'P 1'
#
loop_
_entity.id
_entity.type
_entity.pdbx_description
1 polymer ?
#
loop_
_entity_poly.entity_id
_entity_poly.type
_entity_poly.pdbx_seq_one_letter_code
_entity_poly.pdbx_strand_id
1 'polypeptide(L)'
;ILAANKVLGVLEAPIPIGDRMFDADGVIGIVVYPDHGSDPQTLVRNAKLAARAARGGAARAAVYDPAHGESEERQLRYETRLRHALEQNTLGLAFEPQLDAQSGRIGGLECVLRWTDAEFGDVPEAQALETAESAGLVREVTWWLFNNALRQGAEFARAGLQCKIGLK
;
A
#
# COMPACT_ATOMS: atom_id res chain seq x y z
N ILE A 1 13.22 22.00 11.10
CA ILE A 1 13.69 21.54 9.76
C ILE A 1 15.21 21.73 9.62
N LEU A 2 15.82 22.91 9.94
CA LEU A 2 17.24 23.14 9.76
C LEU A 2 18.13 22.13 10.52
N ALA A 3 17.79 21.80 11.77
CA ALA A 3 18.50 20.79 12.56
C ALA A 3 18.35 19.38 11.96
N ALA A 4 17.16 19.03 11.48
CA ALA A 4 16.91 17.76 10.81
C ALA A 4 17.76 17.60 9.54
N ASN A 5 17.85 18.66 8.72
CA ASN A 5 18.68 18.63 7.51
C ASN A 5 20.18 18.48 7.84
N LYS A 6 20.67 19.05 8.95
CA LYS A 6 22.06 18.81 9.40
C LYS A 6 22.30 17.34 9.77
N VAL A 7 21.35 16.71 10.47
CA VAL A 7 21.44 15.28 10.83
C VAL A 7 21.40 14.42 9.59
N LEU A 8 20.50 14.71 8.65
CA LEU A 8 20.42 13.98 7.36
C LEU A 8 21.72 14.12 6.55
N GLY A 9 22.32 15.33 6.52
CA GLY A 9 23.59 15.57 5.83
C GLY A 9 24.77 14.74 6.41
N VAL A 10 24.73 14.42 7.71
CA VAL A 10 25.74 13.52 8.30
C VAL A 10 25.54 12.07 7.85
N LEU A 11 24.29 11.66 7.62
CA LEU A 11 23.96 10.31 7.15
C LEU A 11 24.21 10.10 5.64
N GLU A 12 24.44 11.17 4.87
CA GLU A 12 24.80 11.08 3.44
C GLU A 12 26.23 10.55 3.20
N ALA A 13 27.10 10.68 4.20
CA ALA A 13 28.44 10.14 4.09
C ALA A 13 28.41 8.61 4.29
N PRO A 14 29.03 7.82 3.39
CA PRO A 14 29.09 6.38 3.55
C PRO A 14 29.76 5.99 4.87
N ILE A 15 29.19 5.04 5.58
CA ILE A 15 29.67 4.59 6.89
C ILE A 15 30.60 3.39 6.69
N PRO A 16 31.88 3.46 7.08
CA PRO A 16 32.77 2.32 7.02
C PRO A 16 32.47 1.32 8.14
N ILE A 17 32.20 0.08 7.77
CA ILE A 17 32.02 -1.04 8.71
C ILE A 17 32.97 -2.17 8.28
N GLY A 18 34.09 -2.30 8.99
CA GLY A 18 35.19 -3.18 8.57
C GLY A 18 35.75 -2.74 7.21
N ASP A 19 35.83 -3.65 6.25
CA ASP A 19 36.34 -3.39 4.89
C ASP A 19 35.22 -2.95 3.89
N ARG A 20 34.02 -2.67 4.37
CA ARG A 20 32.87 -2.33 3.52
C ARG A 20 32.36 -0.92 3.84
N MET A 21 31.90 -0.24 2.79
CA MET A 21 31.18 1.03 2.91
C MET A 21 29.69 0.78 2.80
N PHE A 22 28.90 1.39 3.70
CA PHE A 22 27.45 1.30 3.75
C PHE A 22 26.83 2.68 3.59
N ASP A 23 25.91 2.82 2.67
CA ASP A 23 25.08 4.01 2.56
C ASP A 23 23.94 3.93 3.56
N ALA A 24 23.83 4.93 4.42
CA ALA A 24 22.72 5.06 5.35
C ALA A 24 21.64 5.96 4.75
N ASP A 25 20.42 5.45 4.66
CA ASP A 25 19.25 6.25 4.30
C ASP A 25 18.34 6.42 5.51
N GLY A 26 17.79 7.62 5.68
CA GLY A 26 16.93 7.93 6.80
C GLY A 26 15.98 9.07 6.52
N VAL A 27 14.87 9.09 7.25
CA VAL A 27 13.89 10.19 7.26
C VAL A 27 13.68 10.67 8.69
N ILE A 28 13.31 11.93 8.85
CA ILE A 28 13.11 12.56 10.16
C ILE A 28 11.69 13.10 10.26
N GLY A 29 10.94 12.61 11.24
CA GLY A 29 9.67 13.21 11.66
C GLY A 29 9.90 14.17 12.82
N ILE A 30 9.29 15.33 12.75
CA ILE A 30 9.45 16.42 13.71
C ILE A 30 8.11 16.70 14.38
N VAL A 31 8.10 16.75 15.70
CA VAL A 31 6.95 17.18 16.51
C VAL A 31 7.35 18.34 17.41
N VAL A 32 6.39 19.19 17.76
CA VAL A 32 6.56 20.35 18.63
C VAL A 32 5.68 20.15 19.86
N TYR A 33 6.29 20.20 21.04
CA TYR A 33 5.55 20.20 22.30
C TYR A 33 5.17 21.65 22.65
N PRO A 34 3.96 21.91 23.16
CA PRO A 34 2.84 20.97 23.37
C PRO A 34 1.90 20.82 22.16
N ASP A 35 2.14 21.52 21.05
CA ASP A 35 1.22 21.68 19.91
C ASP A 35 0.85 20.34 19.25
N HIS A 36 1.81 19.41 19.22
CA HIS A 36 1.64 18.11 18.57
C HIS A 36 1.45 16.95 19.58
N GLY A 37 1.13 17.28 20.83
CA GLY A 37 0.84 16.31 21.89
C GLY A 37 1.36 16.74 23.24
N SER A 38 0.65 16.35 24.31
CA SER A 38 0.98 16.70 25.69
C SER A 38 1.64 15.56 26.48
N ASP A 39 1.66 14.35 25.94
CA ASP A 39 2.28 13.17 26.56
C ASP A 39 3.31 12.51 25.63
N PRO A 40 4.29 11.79 26.19
CA PRO A 40 5.38 11.20 25.42
C PRO A 40 4.90 10.18 24.36
N GLN A 41 3.84 9.43 24.65
CA GLN A 41 3.34 8.39 23.73
C GLN A 41 2.74 9.02 22.49
N THR A 42 1.92 10.06 22.66
CA THR A 42 1.35 10.85 21.57
C THR A 42 2.45 11.51 20.72
N LEU A 43 3.45 12.13 21.37
CA LEU A 43 4.56 12.77 20.65
C LEU A 43 5.35 11.77 19.82
N VAL A 44 5.69 10.60 20.37
CA VAL A 44 6.41 9.55 19.63
C VAL A 44 5.57 9.01 18.48
N ARG A 45 4.26 8.80 18.67
CA ARG A 45 3.34 8.38 17.61
C ARG A 45 3.33 9.40 16.48
N ASN A 46 3.10 10.66 16.79
CA ASN A 46 3.01 11.74 15.80
C ASN A 46 4.36 11.99 15.09
N ALA A 47 5.48 11.81 15.75
CA ALA A 47 6.80 11.84 15.12
C ALA A 47 6.99 10.71 14.10
N LYS A 48 6.50 9.49 14.39
CA LYS A 48 6.54 8.37 13.45
C LYS A 48 5.66 8.62 12.22
N LEU A 49 4.47 9.21 12.40
CA LEU A 49 3.58 9.59 11.29
C LEU A 49 4.25 10.63 10.39
N ALA A 50 4.85 11.68 10.97
CA ALA A 50 5.61 12.68 10.23
C ALA A 50 6.80 12.08 9.46
N ALA A 51 7.54 11.13 10.08
CA ALA A 51 8.65 10.46 9.42
C ALA A 51 8.18 9.59 8.23
N ARG A 52 7.00 8.97 8.35
CA ARG A 52 6.40 8.21 7.25
C ARG A 52 6.00 9.13 6.09
N ALA A 53 5.35 10.27 6.37
CA ALA A 53 5.03 11.28 5.37
C ALA A 53 6.29 11.79 4.64
N ALA A 54 7.40 11.99 5.38
CA ALA A 54 8.68 12.36 4.78
C ALA A 54 9.24 11.31 3.82
N ARG A 55 8.98 10.01 4.07
CA ARG A 55 9.46 8.91 3.21
C ARG A 55 8.73 8.88 1.85
N GLY A 56 7.46 9.25 1.82
CA GLY A 56 6.65 9.34 0.59
C GLY A 56 6.81 10.66 -0.18
N GLY A 57 7.47 11.66 0.43
CA GLY A 57 7.63 12.99 -0.12
C GLY A 57 9.01 13.27 -0.73
N ALA A 58 9.15 14.43 -1.36
CA ALA A 58 10.43 14.90 -1.89
C ALA A 58 11.42 15.34 -0.79
N ALA A 59 10.94 15.64 0.42
CA ALA A 59 11.73 16.07 1.56
C ALA A 59 11.94 14.89 2.51
N ARG A 60 13.18 14.69 2.95
CA ARG A 60 13.55 13.63 3.92
C ARG A 60 13.24 14.00 5.38
N ALA A 61 12.69 15.19 5.63
CA ALA A 61 12.23 15.64 6.95
C ALA A 61 10.86 16.29 6.83
N ALA A 62 9.93 15.93 7.71
CA ALA A 62 8.60 16.54 7.77
C ALA A 62 8.23 16.90 9.21
N VAL A 63 7.52 18.01 9.37
CA VAL A 63 6.86 18.38 10.63
C VAL A 63 5.50 17.70 10.65
N TYR A 64 5.11 17.17 11.81
CA TYR A 64 3.78 16.59 11.97
C TYR A 64 2.70 17.64 11.67
N ASP A 65 1.74 17.23 10.84
CA ASP A 65 0.54 17.98 10.55
C ASP A 65 -0.65 17.09 10.95
N PRO A 66 -1.55 17.55 11.82
CA PRO A 66 -2.72 16.77 12.23
C PRO A 66 -3.59 16.30 11.06
N ALA A 67 -3.73 17.12 10.01
CA ALA A 67 -4.49 16.76 8.82
C ALA A 67 -3.85 15.59 8.05
N HIS A 68 -2.53 15.52 7.98
CA HIS A 68 -1.80 14.37 7.44
C HIS A 68 -1.80 13.18 8.41
N GLY A 69 -1.78 13.44 9.72
CA GLY A 69 -1.78 12.40 10.74
C GLY A 69 -3.00 11.49 10.68
N GLU A 70 -4.19 12.04 10.47
CA GLU A 70 -5.43 11.25 10.31
C GLU A 70 -5.42 10.40 9.03
N SER A 71 -4.89 10.96 7.94
CA SER A 71 -4.72 10.24 6.67
C SER A 71 -3.76 9.06 6.82
N GLU A 72 -2.61 9.26 7.48
CA GLU A 72 -1.61 8.23 7.72
C GLU A 72 -2.10 7.13 8.67
N GLU A 73 -2.84 7.48 9.72
CA GLU A 73 -3.47 6.47 10.59
C GLU A 73 -4.48 5.62 9.84
N ARG A 74 -5.27 6.26 8.98
CA ARG A 74 -6.22 5.56 8.12
C ARG A 74 -5.50 4.63 7.17
N GLN A 75 -4.40 5.07 6.56
CA GLN A 75 -3.57 4.25 5.67
C GLN A 75 -2.99 3.04 6.40
N LEU A 76 -2.45 3.19 7.61
CA LEU A 76 -1.97 2.09 8.45
C LEU A 76 -3.06 1.06 8.76
N ARG A 77 -4.29 1.53 8.99
CA ARG A 77 -5.43 0.62 9.18
C ARG A 77 -5.74 -0.14 7.90
N TYR A 78 -5.77 0.51 6.73
CA TYR A 78 -5.94 -0.15 5.45
C TYR A 78 -4.89 -1.26 5.25
N GLU A 79 -3.61 -0.97 5.49
CA GLU A 79 -2.51 -1.94 5.34
C GLU A 79 -2.67 -3.16 6.25
N THR A 80 -3.02 -2.93 7.53
CA THR A 80 -3.27 -4.00 8.49
C THR A 80 -4.46 -4.86 8.08
N ARG A 81 -5.55 -4.22 7.64
CA ARG A 81 -6.78 -4.89 7.22
C ARG A 81 -6.58 -5.67 5.91
N LEU A 82 -5.84 -5.13 4.95
CA LEU A 82 -5.52 -5.84 3.70
C LEU A 82 -4.68 -7.09 3.97
N ARG A 83 -3.66 -6.99 4.85
CA ARG A 83 -2.86 -8.15 5.25
C ARG A 83 -3.73 -9.23 5.87
N HIS A 84 -4.60 -8.86 6.78
CA HIS A 84 -5.53 -9.79 7.41
C HIS A 84 -6.51 -10.40 6.40
N ALA A 85 -7.01 -9.62 5.44
CA ALA A 85 -7.90 -10.12 4.38
C ALA A 85 -7.21 -11.15 3.48
N LEU A 86 -5.92 -10.96 3.16
CA LEU A 86 -5.10 -11.95 2.45
C LEU A 86 -4.91 -13.23 3.27
N GLU A 87 -4.55 -13.13 4.54
CA GLU A 87 -4.34 -14.27 5.45
C GLU A 87 -5.62 -15.08 5.66
N GLN A 88 -6.76 -14.41 5.79
CA GLN A 88 -8.07 -15.05 5.97
C GLN A 88 -8.75 -15.44 4.65
N ASN A 89 -8.11 -15.13 3.50
CA ASN A 89 -8.67 -15.39 2.17
C ASN A 89 -10.08 -14.80 1.98
N THR A 90 -10.30 -13.58 2.48
CA THR A 90 -11.59 -12.87 2.43
C THR A 90 -11.69 -11.84 1.30
N LEU A 91 -10.64 -11.69 0.50
CA LEU A 91 -10.71 -10.92 -0.74
C LEU A 91 -11.62 -11.62 -1.75
N GLY A 92 -12.21 -10.86 -2.66
CA GLY A 92 -13.09 -11.32 -3.70
C GLY A 92 -12.56 -11.01 -5.11
N LEU A 93 -13.16 -11.65 -6.10
CA LEU A 93 -12.95 -11.35 -7.52
C LEU A 93 -14.25 -10.96 -8.17
N ALA A 94 -14.18 -10.01 -9.10
CA ALA A 94 -15.21 -9.80 -10.12
C ALA A 94 -14.57 -9.97 -11.50
N PHE A 95 -15.40 -10.24 -12.50
CA PHE A 95 -14.98 -10.40 -13.88
C PHE A 95 -15.76 -9.42 -14.74
N GLU A 96 -15.05 -8.52 -15.40
CA GLU A 96 -15.62 -7.52 -16.29
C GLU A 96 -15.45 -7.99 -17.74
N PRO A 97 -16.55 -8.08 -18.55
CA PRO A 97 -16.45 -8.54 -19.91
C PRO A 97 -15.74 -7.52 -20.79
N GLN A 98 -14.76 -8.00 -21.55
CA GLN A 98 -14.08 -7.24 -22.59
C GLN A 98 -14.72 -7.55 -23.94
N LEU A 99 -15.26 -6.50 -24.58
CA LEU A 99 -15.89 -6.64 -25.89
C LEU A 99 -14.86 -6.42 -27.00
N ASP A 100 -14.88 -7.29 -27.98
CA ASP A 100 -14.19 -7.08 -29.24
C ASP A 100 -14.91 -5.97 -30.03
N ALA A 101 -14.21 -4.88 -30.33
CA ALA A 101 -14.79 -3.69 -30.94
C ALA A 101 -15.31 -3.90 -32.37
N GLN A 102 -14.81 -4.91 -33.08
CA GLN A 102 -15.24 -5.20 -34.47
C GLN A 102 -16.44 -6.11 -34.49
N SER A 103 -16.46 -7.15 -33.68
CA SER A 103 -17.53 -8.15 -33.68
C SER A 103 -18.65 -7.91 -32.66
N GLY A 104 -18.41 -7.06 -31.66
CA GLY A 104 -19.30 -6.80 -30.53
C GLY A 104 -19.46 -8.02 -29.59
N ARG A 105 -18.63 -9.05 -29.75
CA ARG A 105 -18.66 -10.26 -28.92
C ARG A 105 -17.72 -10.14 -27.73
N ILE A 106 -18.00 -10.90 -26.67
CA ILE A 106 -17.08 -11.01 -25.53
C ILE A 106 -15.81 -11.74 -25.99
N GLY A 107 -14.67 -11.03 -26.02
CA GLY A 107 -13.36 -11.55 -26.37
C GLY A 107 -12.57 -12.05 -25.18
N GLY A 108 -12.91 -11.61 -23.97
CA GLY A 108 -12.24 -11.96 -22.73
C GLY A 108 -12.99 -11.44 -21.50
N LEU A 109 -12.44 -11.76 -20.33
CA LEU A 109 -12.87 -11.25 -19.03
C LEU A 109 -11.67 -10.60 -18.35
N GLU A 110 -11.83 -9.40 -17.84
CA GLU A 110 -10.85 -8.76 -16.98
C GLU A 110 -11.15 -9.10 -15.52
N CYS A 111 -10.16 -9.62 -14.81
CA CYS A 111 -10.29 -9.95 -13.42
C CYS A 111 -10.02 -8.70 -12.58
N VAL A 112 -10.95 -8.35 -11.72
CA VAL A 112 -10.92 -7.15 -10.86
C VAL A 112 -10.92 -7.57 -9.41
N LEU A 113 -10.01 -7.02 -8.62
CA LEU A 113 -9.97 -7.23 -7.18
C LEU A 113 -11.19 -6.62 -6.51
N ARG A 114 -11.81 -7.36 -5.60
CA ARG A 114 -12.86 -6.87 -4.71
C ARG A 114 -12.43 -7.06 -3.26
N TRP A 115 -12.56 -6.01 -2.51
CA TRP A 115 -12.28 -6.02 -1.08
C TRP A 115 -13.40 -5.31 -0.32
N THR A 116 -14.14 -6.09 0.45
CA THR A 116 -15.13 -5.56 1.40
C THR A 116 -14.58 -5.75 2.81
N ASP A 117 -14.43 -4.67 3.54
CA ASP A 117 -13.91 -4.66 4.90
C ASP A 117 -14.99 -4.25 5.91
N ALA A 118 -14.93 -4.80 7.11
CA ALA A 118 -15.94 -4.53 8.14
C ALA A 118 -15.95 -3.07 8.63
N GLU A 119 -14.79 -2.38 8.56
CA GLU A 119 -14.64 -0.99 8.99
C GLU A 119 -14.85 -0.01 7.83
N PHE A 120 -14.30 -0.35 6.65
CA PHE A 120 -14.26 0.56 5.50
C PHE A 120 -15.36 0.29 4.47
N GLY A 121 -16.13 -0.79 4.62
CA GLY A 121 -17.09 -1.21 3.61
C GLY A 121 -16.41 -1.68 2.31
N ASP A 122 -17.02 -1.40 1.18
CA ASP A 122 -16.45 -1.70 -0.13
C ASP A 122 -15.29 -0.75 -0.44
N VAL A 123 -14.09 -1.31 -0.51
CA VAL A 123 -12.86 -0.59 -0.83
C VAL A 123 -12.65 -0.60 -2.33
N PRO A 124 -12.52 0.56 -2.99
CA PRO A 124 -12.23 0.64 -4.41
C PRO A 124 -10.93 -0.11 -4.77
N GLU A 125 -10.90 -0.77 -5.93
CA GLU A 125 -9.72 -1.53 -6.39
C GLU A 125 -8.44 -0.69 -6.38
N ALA A 126 -8.52 0.54 -6.90
CA ALA A 126 -7.38 1.46 -6.91
C ALA A 126 -6.80 1.69 -5.51
N GLN A 127 -7.67 1.88 -4.49
CA GLN A 127 -7.26 2.06 -3.10
C GLN A 127 -6.65 0.77 -2.52
N ALA A 128 -7.19 -0.40 -2.87
CA ALA A 128 -6.65 -1.69 -2.43
C ALA A 128 -5.26 -1.93 -3.01
N LEU A 129 -5.03 -1.61 -4.28
CA LEU A 129 -3.74 -1.74 -4.95
C LEU A 129 -2.71 -0.73 -4.41
N GLU A 130 -3.08 0.53 -4.23
CA GLU A 130 -2.24 1.55 -3.58
C GLU A 130 -1.86 1.12 -2.15
N THR A 131 -2.80 0.54 -1.42
CA THR A 131 -2.53 -0.03 -0.09
C THR A 131 -1.56 -1.19 -0.17
N ALA A 132 -1.68 -2.07 -1.16
CA ALA A 132 -0.75 -3.18 -1.37
C ALA A 132 0.67 -2.68 -1.67
N GLU A 133 0.80 -1.63 -2.47
CA GLU A 133 2.10 -1.00 -2.79
C GLU A 133 2.74 -0.41 -1.53
N SER A 134 2.02 0.40 -0.78
CA SER A 134 2.53 1.05 0.44
C SER A 134 2.88 0.05 1.54
N ALA A 135 2.15 -1.07 1.63
CA ALA A 135 2.37 -2.14 2.59
C ALA A 135 3.45 -3.16 2.18
N GLY A 136 3.96 -3.06 0.94
CA GLY A 136 4.87 -4.07 0.36
C GLY A 136 4.21 -5.43 0.11
N LEU A 137 2.89 -5.46 -0.13
CA LEU A 137 2.07 -6.67 -0.33
C LEU A 137 1.75 -6.95 -1.80
N VAL A 138 2.36 -6.23 -2.74
CA VAL A 138 2.07 -6.36 -4.19
C VAL A 138 2.21 -7.81 -4.65
N ARG A 139 3.27 -8.47 -4.25
CA ARG A 139 3.55 -9.86 -4.63
C ARG A 139 2.46 -10.81 -4.11
N GLU A 140 2.08 -10.67 -2.86
CA GLU A 140 1.08 -11.50 -2.19
C GLU A 140 -0.30 -11.29 -2.83
N VAL A 141 -0.70 -10.06 -3.08
CA VAL A 141 -1.96 -9.72 -3.78
C VAL A 141 -1.95 -10.27 -5.20
N THR A 142 -0.85 -10.10 -5.96
CA THR A 142 -0.72 -10.62 -7.32
C THR A 142 -0.83 -12.15 -7.36
N TRP A 143 -0.15 -12.85 -6.44
CA TRP A 143 -0.25 -14.30 -6.33
C TRP A 143 -1.65 -14.76 -5.95
N TRP A 144 -2.29 -14.04 -5.04
CA TRP A 144 -3.67 -14.33 -4.64
C TRP A 144 -4.63 -14.17 -5.84
N LEU A 145 -4.54 -13.04 -6.56
CA LEU A 145 -5.32 -12.77 -7.77
C LEU A 145 -5.12 -13.86 -8.83
N PHE A 146 -3.87 -14.17 -9.14
CA PHE A 146 -3.52 -15.14 -10.17
C PHE A 146 -4.11 -16.53 -9.87
N ASN A 147 -3.89 -17.04 -8.65
CA ASN A 147 -4.38 -18.35 -8.26
C ASN A 147 -5.91 -18.44 -8.26
N ASN A 148 -6.59 -17.40 -7.78
CA ASN A 148 -8.05 -17.40 -7.72
C ASN A 148 -8.66 -17.19 -9.12
N ALA A 149 -8.07 -16.36 -9.98
CA ALA A 149 -8.48 -16.19 -11.37
C ALA A 149 -8.34 -17.48 -12.17
N LEU A 150 -7.24 -18.23 -12.01
CA LEU A 150 -7.06 -19.55 -12.66
C LEU A 150 -8.08 -20.57 -12.19
N ARG A 151 -8.37 -20.62 -10.89
CA ARG A 151 -9.39 -21.52 -10.32
C ARG A 151 -10.75 -21.22 -10.92
N GLN A 152 -11.16 -19.96 -10.93
CA GLN A 152 -12.44 -19.53 -11.48
C GLN A 152 -12.51 -19.76 -13.00
N GLY A 153 -11.40 -19.50 -13.71
CA GLY A 153 -11.31 -19.79 -15.15
C GLY A 153 -11.50 -21.27 -15.47
N ALA A 154 -10.97 -22.16 -14.64
CA ALA A 154 -11.21 -23.59 -14.78
C ALA A 154 -12.67 -23.98 -14.54
N GLU A 155 -13.37 -23.31 -13.63
CA GLU A 155 -14.81 -23.48 -13.40
C GLU A 155 -15.63 -22.99 -14.60
N PHE A 156 -15.30 -21.81 -15.15
CA PHE A 156 -15.92 -21.29 -16.36
C PHE A 156 -15.78 -22.27 -17.55
N ALA A 157 -14.57 -22.81 -17.75
CA ALA A 157 -14.30 -23.77 -18.81
C ALA A 157 -15.14 -25.06 -18.64
N ARG A 158 -15.29 -25.58 -17.41
CA ARG A 158 -16.16 -26.74 -17.11
C ARG A 158 -17.63 -26.42 -17.37
N ALA A 159 -18.06 -25.18 -17.15
CA ALA A 159 -19.39 -24.70 -17.45
C ALA A 159 -19.62 -24.40 -18.95
N GLY A 160 -18.63 -24.64 -19.81
CA GLY A 160 -18.72 -24.43 -21.26
C GLY A 160 -18.37 -23.02 -21.73
N LEU A 161 -17.96 -22.13 -20.82
CA LEU A 161 -17.51 -20.76 -21.14
C LEU A 161 -16.00 -20.78 -21.38
N GLN A 162 -15.57 -20.76 -22.63
CA GLN A 162 -14.16 -20.60 -23.01
C GLN A 162 -13.88 -19.15 -23.34
N CYS A 163 -13.18 -18.48 -22.44
CA CYS A 163 -12.77 -17.07 -22.59
C CYS A 163 -11.35 -16.85 -22.07
N LYS A 164 -10.70 -15.80 -22.59
CA LYS A 164 -9.44 -15.34 -22.06
C LYS A 164 -9.71 -14.59 -20.74
N ILE A 165 -8.86 -14.78 -19.74
CA ILE A 165 -8.90 -14.00 -18.49
C ILE A 165 -7.66 -13.13 -18.45
N GLY A 166 -7.87 -11.82 -18.40
CA GLY A 166 -6.85 -10.81 -18.20
C GLY A 166 -6.72 -10.47 -16.72
N LEU A 167 -5.49 -10.29 -16.25
CA LEU A 167 -5.16 -9.66 -14.97
C LEU A 167 -4.55 -8.30 -15.27
N LYS A 168 -4.97 -7.29 -14.53
CA LYS A 168 -4.46 -5.93 -14.65
C LYS A 168 -3.31 -5.70 -13.67
#